data_66275384d03c6d1583c6b406a2f168ec
#
_entry.id   66275384d03c6d1583c6b406a2f168ec
#
_cell.length_a   1.000
_cell.length_b   1.000
_cell.length_c   1.000
_cell.angle_alpha   90.00
_cell.angle_beta   90.00
_cell.angle_gamma   90.00
#
_symmetry.space_group_name_H-M   'P 1'
#
loop_
_entity.id
_entity.type
_entity.pdbx_description
1 polymer ?
#
loop_
_entity_poly.entity_id
_entity_poly.type
_entity_poly.pdbx_seq_one_letter_code
_entity_poly.pdbx_strand_id
1 'polypeptide(L)'
;VGDDLILFSSITKLGKEEVLKRNVASQRDDAIRLFIEQAKKDRAAGYTIILGGDFNEPSHQDWTEETKDLYDHHGFVIPWTVPVLLDEAGLKDAYREFYPDVLNYPGFTYPSDNPAKPADKITWAPKADERDRIDYIWYYPEKGLKVKDAAIFGPKNSIVRAQRVQETSKDKFIEPLGVWPPDHK
;
A
#
# COMPACT_ATOMS: atom_id res chain seq x y z
N VAL A 1 -1.03 -15.77 10.47
CA VAL A 1 -1.73 -14.88 9.51
C VAL A 1 -2.71 -13.94 10.20
N GLY A 2 -3.11 -14.21 11.47
CA GLY A 2 -4.11 -13.41 12.19
C GLY A 2 -3.57 -12.23 13.00
N ASP A 3 -2.28 -12.19 13.31
CA ASP A 3 -1.73 -11.21 14.26
C ASP A 3 -1.23 -9.91 13.60
N ASP A 4 -0.96 -9.93 12.31
CA ASP A 4 -0.34 -8.81 11.59
C ASP A 4 -1.33 -7.67 11.28
N LEU A 5 -2.61 -8.01 11.05
CA LEU A 5 -3.68 -7.05 10.76
C LEU A 5 -4.23 -6.34 12.00
N ILE A 6 -3.89 -6.82 13.20
CA ILE A 6 -4.18 -6.12 14.46
C ILE A 6 -3.36 -4.81 14.58
N LEU A 7 -2.34 -4.61 13.76
CA LEU A 7 -1.54 -3.40 13.76
C LEU A 7 -2.38 -2.13 13.59
N PHE A 8 -3.27 -2.09 12.62
CA PHE A 8 -4.08 -0.88 12.35
C PHE A 8 -5.02 -0.50 13.49
N SER A 9 -5.68 -1.48 14.14
CA SER A 9 -6.56 -1.19 15.27
C SER A 9 -5.84 -0.91 16.58
N SER A 10 -4.55 -1.22 16.65
CA SER A 10 -3.72 -1.13 17.86
C SER A 10 -2.72 0.02 17.83
N ILE A 11 -2.53 0.69 16.70
CA ILE A 11 -1.56 1.80 16.53
C ILE A 11 -1.77 2.88 17.60
N THR A 12 -3.01 3.21 17.96
CA THR A 12 -3.32 4.18 19.02
C THR A 12 -2.74 3.84 20.39
N LYS A 13 -2.43 2.56 20.65
CA LYS A 13 -1.92 2.07 21.94
C LYS A 13 -0.45 1.70 21.89
N LEU A 14 0.10 1.58 20.69
CA LEU A 14 1.49 1.19 20.45
C LEU A 14 2.28 2.44 20.04
N GLY A 15 3.46 2.64 20.62
CA GLY A 15 4.39 3.63 20.10
C GLY A 15 4.96 3.21 18.74
N LYS A 16 5.50 4.17 17.98
CA LYS A 16 6.14 3.95 16.66
C LYS A 16 7.14 2.80 16.66
N GLU A 17 7.96 2.69 17.70
CA GLU A 17 8.98 1.62 17.81
C GLU A 17 8.36 0.23 17.89
N GLU A 18 7.27 0.07 18.64
CA GLU A 18 6.59 -1.22 18.75
C GLU A 18 5.88 -1.60 17.44
N VAL A 19 5.32 -0.62 16.71
CA VAL A 19 4.75 -0.84 15.37
C VAL A 19 5.81 -1.38 14.42
N LEU A 20 6.96 -0.72 14.33
CA LEU A 20 8.07 -1.15 13.48
C LEU A 20 8.62 -2.52 13.90
N LYS A 21 8.74 -2.79 15.20
CA LYS A 21 9.17 -4.10 15.70
C LYS A 21 8.23 -5.22 15.27
N ARG A 22 6.92 -5.00 15.35
CA ARG A 22 5.93 -5.98 14.88
C ARG A 22 5.96 -6.15 13.37
N ASN A 23 6.18 -5.05 12.66
CA ASN A 23 6.31 -5.09 11.22
C ASN A 23 7.48 -5.99 10.79
N VAL A 24 8.66 -5.80 11.37
CA VAL A 24 9.84 -6.66 11.13
C VAL A 24 9.59 -8.12 11.55
N ALA A 25 8.86 -8.35 12.65
CA ALA A 25 8.53 -9.70 13.10
C ALA A 25 7.65 -10.49 12.09
N SER A 26 7.04 -9.83 11.13
CA SER A 26 6.27 -10.46 10.06
C SER A 26 7.14 -11.12 8.97
N GLN A 27 8.46 -10.86 8.97
CA GLN A 27 9.45 -11.41 8.03
C GLN A 27 9.23 -11.03 6.56
N ARG A 28 8.42 -10.01 6.27
CA ARG A 28 8.23 -9.51 4.90
C ARG A 28 9.51 -8.89 4.34
N ASP A 29 10.27 -8.24 5.18
CA ASP A 29 11.58 -7.67 4.84
C ASP A 29 12.61 -8.73 4.46
N ASP A 30 12.59 -9.92 5.07
CA ASP A 30 13.46 -11.04 4.68
C ASP A 30 13.16 -11.50 3.24
N ALA A 31 11.90 -11.64 2.88
CA ALA A 31 11.49 -11.99 1.53
C ALA A 31 11.93 -10.93 0.50
N ILE A 32 11.77 -9.65 0.83
CA ILE A 32 12.20 -8.54 -0.04
C ILE A 32 13.71 -8.48 -0.19
N ARG A 33 14.48 -8.74 0.85
CA ARG A 33 15.96 -8.81 0.75
C ARG A 33 16.40 -9.91 -0.22
N LEU A 34 15.78 -11.09 -0.16
CA LEU A 34 16.04 -12.17 -1.11
C LEU A 34 15.68 -11.77 -2.55
N PHE A 35 14.54 -11.11 -2.75
CA PHE A 35 14.16 -10.57 -4.05
C PHE A 35 15.19 -9.58 -4.57
N ILE A 36 15.61 -8.60 -3.75
CA ILE A 36 16.60 -7.57 -4.13
C ILE A 36 17.92 -8.21 -4.58
N GLU A 37 18.40 -9.23 -3.86
CA GLU A 37 19.63 -9.94 -4.22
C GLU A 37 19.48 -10.69 -5.56
N GLN A 38 18.34 -11.31 -5.83
CA GLN A 38 18.08 -11.95 -7.12
C GLN A 38 17.94 -10.91 -8.24
N ALA A 39 17.19 -9.83 -7.99
CA ALA A 39 16.98 -8.75 -8.94
C ALA A 39 18.30 -8.09 -9.39
N LYS A 40 19.29 -7.95 -8.49
CA LYS A 40 20.62 -7.45 -8.84
C LYS A 40 21.31 -8.36 -9.87
N LYS A 41 21.21 -9.68 -9.70
CA LYS A 41 21.79 -10.65 -10.63
C LYS A 41 21.11 -10.61 -12.00
N ASP A 42 19.78 -10.55 -11.97
CA ASP A 42 18.99 -10.52 -13.21
C ASP A 42 19.21 -9.23 -14.00
N ARG A 43 19.34 -8.08 -13.31
CA ARG A 43 19.74 -6.82 -13.94
C ARG A 43 21.11 -6.92 -14.60
N ALA A 44 22.09 -7.50 -13.90
CA ALA A 44 23.44 -7.71 -14.46
C ALA A 44 23.41 -8.61 -15.70
N ALA A 45 22.46 -9.55 -15.77
CA ALA A 45 22.19 -10.39 -16.94
C ALA A 45 21.38 -9.68 -18.05
N GLY A 46 20.96 -8.42 -17.83
CA GLY A 46 20.26 -7.60 -18.82
C GLY A 46 18.73 -7.67 -18.77
N TYR A 47 18.15 -8.29 -17.78
CA TYR A 47 16.70 -8.34 -17.61
C TYR A 47 16.16 -7.00 -17.07
N THR A 48 14.94 -6.67 -17.49
CA THR A 48 14.13 -5.60 -16.89
C THR A 48 13.41 -6.17 -15.69
N ILE A 49 13.49 -5.48 -14.55
CA ILE A 49 12.85 -5.94 -13.30
C ILE A 49 11.64 -5.08 -13.02
N ILE A 50 10.50 -5.74 -12.84
CA ILE A 50 9.24 -5.18 -12.36
C ILE A 50 8.73 -6.13 -11.29
N LEU A 51 8.36 -5.58 -10.14
CA LEU A 51 7.80 -6.30 -9.00
C LEU A 51 6.40 -5.76 -8.73
N GLY A 52 5.39 -6.61 -8.67
CA GLY A 52 4.02 -6.21 -8.35
C GLY A 52 3.33 -7.20 -7.44
N GLY A 53 2.43 -6.71 -6.60
CA GLY A 53 1.61 -7.54 -5.71
C GLY A 53 1.11 -6.80 -4.48
N ASP A 54 0.39 -7.54 -3.65
CA ASP A 54 0.03 -7.15 -2.29
C ASP A 54 1.22 -7.39 -1.35
N PHE A 55 1.67 -6.33 -0.71
CA PHE A 55 2.80 -6.37 0.24
C PHE A 55 2.33 -6.44 1.69
N ASN A 56 1.04 -6.28 1.94
CA ASN A 56 0.46 -6.21 3.29
C ASN A 56 1.20 -5.21 4.20
N GLU A 57 1.76 -4.17 3.63
CA GLU A 57 2.54 -3.14 4.32
C GLU A 57 2.37 -1.80 3.59
N PRO A 58 2.02 -0.72 4.30
CA PRO A 58 1.96 0.61 3.73
C PRO A 58 3.32 1.13 3.25
N SER A 59 3.33 2.29 2.59
CA SER A 59 4.56 2.93 2.15
C SER A 59 5.01 4.06 3.07
N HIS A 60 6.32 4.18 3.26
CA HIS A 60 6.94 5.36 3.88
C HIS A 60 6.67 6.64 3.07
N GLN A 61 6.36 6.51 1.77
CA GLN A 61 6.00 7.63 0.91
C GLN A 61 4.55 8.09 1.10
N ASP A 62 3.73 7.30 1.80
CA ASP A 62 2.33 7.57 2.10
C ASP A 62 2.11 7.99 3.56
N TRP A 63 2.94 7.48 4.48
CA TRP A 63 2.92 7.79 5.91
C TRP A 63 3.94 8.91 6.24
N THR A 64 3.64 10.12 5.78
CA THR A 64 4.52 11.29 5.80
C THR A 64 4.08 12.33 6.84
N GLU A 65 4.85 13.40 6.99
CA GLU A 65 4.45 14.57 7.80
C GLU A 65 3.14 15.21 7.33
N GLU A 66 2.84 15.12 6.02
CA GLU A 66 1.62 15.69 5.43
C GLU A 66 0.37 14.86 5.74
N THR A 67 0.54 13.54 5.93
CA THR A 67 -0.57 12.59 6.12
C THR A 67 -0.71 12.07 7.55
N LYS A 68 0.22 12.39 8.44
CA LYS A 68 0.28 11.83 9.81
C LYS A 68 -0.99 12.00 10.65
N ASP A 69 -1.76 13.06 10.38
CA ASP A 69 -3.00 13.37 11.08
C ASP A 69 -4.27 12.97 10.29
N LEU A 70 -4.10 12.25 9.18
CA LEU A 70 -5.17 11.72 8.32
C LEU A 70 -5.28 10.20 8.47
N TYR A 71 -6.42 9.64 8.05
CA TYR A 71 -6.63 8.18 7.89
C TYR A 71 -6.26 7.35 9.12
N ASP A 72 -6.49 7.91 10.32
CA ASP A 72 -6.10 7.30 11.60
C ASP A 72 -4.59 6.97 11.70
N HIS A 73 -3.70 7.72 11.04
CA HIS A 73 -2.25 7.61 11.22
C HIS A 73 -1.77 8.08 12.60
N HIS A 74 -2.64 8.76 13.37
CA HIS A 74 -2.44 9.13 14.78
C HIS A 74 -1.16 9.95 15.07
N GLY A 75 -0.75 10.80 14.14
CA GLY A 75 0.46 11.62 14.26
C GLY A 75 1.75 10.88 13.91
N PHE A 76 1.68 9.64 13.42
CA PHE A 76 2.86 8.86 13.12
C PHE A 76 3.34 9.06 11.68
N VAL A 77 4.65 9.27 11.56
CA VAL A 77 5.43 9.13 10.32
C VAL A 77 6.22 7.84 10.43
N ILE A 78 5.90 6.85 9.62
CA ILE A 78 6.47 5.49 9.74
C ILE A 78 7.29 5.16 8.49
N PRO A 79 8.61 4.88 8.64
CA PRO A 79 9.45 4.35 7.57
C PRO A 79 9.20 2.85 7.41
N TRP A 80 8.09 2.48 6.80
CA TRP A 80 7.73 1.09 6.55
C TRP A 80 8.85 0.33 5.83
N THR A 81 9.21 -0.84 6.37
CA THR A 81 10.48 -1.49 6.08
C THR A 81 10.62 -1.94 4.64
N VAL A 82 9.60 -2.59 4.09
CA VAL A 82 9.65 -3.15 2.72
C VAL A 82 9.79 -2.06 1.66
N PRO A 83 8.95 -1.02 1.63
CA PRO A 83 9.11 0.07 0.66
C PRO A 83 10.42 0.85 0.82
N VAL A 84 10.91 1.01 2.05
CA VAL A 84 12.23 1.64 2.29
C VAL A 84 13.34 0.81 1.65
N LEU A 85 13.36 -0.51 1.86
CA LEU A 85 14.36 -1.40 1.28
C LEU A 85 14.34 -1.40 -0.26
N LEU A 86 13.17 -1.34 -0.87
CA LEU A 86 13.02 -1.27 -2.32
C LEU A 86 13.55 0.05 -2.87
N ASP A 87 13.22 1.17 -2.23
CA ASP A 87 13.71 2.50 -2.63
C ASP A 87 15.24 2.62 -2.47
N GLU A 88 15.79 2.17 -1.34
CA GLU A 88 17.24 2.09 -1.10
C GLU A 88 17.97 1.19 -2.11
N ALA A 89 17.30 0.14 -2.59
CA ALA A 89 17.84 -0.72 -3.64
C ALA A 89 17.78 -0.06 -5.04
N GLY A 90 17.17 1.11 -5.18
CA GLY A 90 17.05 1.88 -6.40
C GLY A 90 15.83 1.55 -7.27
N LEU A 91 14.86 0.78 -6.75
CA LEU A 91 13.58 0.65 -7.41
C LEU A 91 12.75 1.93 -7.20
N LYS A 92 11.77 2.13 -8.07
CA LYS A 92 10.80 3.23 -8.00
C LYS A 92 9.40 2.66 -7.83
N ASP A 93 8.64 3.26 -6.92
CA ASP A 93 7.20 3.05 -6.82
C ASP A 93 6.51 3.73 -8.01
N ALA A 94 5.92 2.94 -8.89
CA ALA A 94 5.35 3.45 -10.14
C ALA A 94 4.17 4.40 -9.91
N TYR A 95 3.35 4.13 -8.91
CA TYR A 95 2.21 4.98 -8.58
C TYR A 95 2.67 6.31 -8.02
N ARG A 96 3.57 6.30 -7.04
CA ARG A 96 4.05 7.50 -6.35
C ARG A 96 4.98 8.34 -7.23
N GLU A 97 5.70 7.73 -8.17
CA GLU A 97 6.45 8.48 -9.18
C GLU A 97 5.53 9.28 -10.10
N PHE A 98 4.38 8.71 -10.48
CA PHE A 98 3.41 9.38 -11.34
C PHE A 98 2.55 10.40 -10.58
N TYR A 99 2.14 10.06 -9.36
CA TYR A 99 1.34 10.90 -8.46
C TYR A 99 2.10 11.21 -7.16
N PRO A 100 3.03 12.19 -7.16
CA PRO A 100 3.82 12.51 -5.96
C PRO A 100 3.00 13.23 -4.87
N ASP A 101 1.87 13.81 -5.20
CA ASP A 101 0.99 14.53 -4.27
C ASP A 101 0.11 13.53 -3.50
N VAL A 102 0.59 13.09 -2.35
CA VAL A 102 -0.08 12.09 -1.51
C VAL A 102 -1.43 12.54 -0.96
N LEU A 103 -1.65 13.86 -0.79
CA LEU A 103 -2.90 14.38 -0.26
C LEU A 103 -4.04 14.30 -1.29
N ASN A 104 -3.75 14.59 -2.54
CA ASN A 104 -4.73 14.53 -3.62
C ASN A 104 -4.85 13.14 -4.26
N TYR A 105 -3.79 12.35 -4.17
CA TYR A 105 -3.69 11.01 -4.76
C TYR A 105 -3.21 9.99 -3.72
N PRO A 106 -4.02 9.70 -2.68
CA PRO A 106 -3.63 8.73 -1.65
C PRO A 106 -3.38 7.33 -2.21
N GLY A 107 -4.10 6.94 -3.26
CA GLY A 107 -3.86 5.70 -3.96
C GLY A 107 -4.36 4.45 -3.23
N PHE A 108 -5.35 4.56 -2.38
CA PHE A 108 -5.82 3.45 -1.56
C PHE A 108 -6.23 2.24 -2.39
N THR A 109 -5.61 1.11 -2.07
CA THR A 109 -5.92 -0.18 -2.68
C THR A 109 -6.70 -1.10 -1.74
N TYR A 110 -6.67 -0.83 -0.43
CA TYR A 110 -7.38 -1.57 0.62
C TYR A 110 -8.06 -0.60 1.60
N PRO A 111 -9.23 -0.96 2.17
CA PRO A 111 -10.14 -2.01 1.73
C PRO A 111 -11.02 -1.55 0.56
N SER A 112 -11.26 -2.45 -0.36
CA SER A 112 -12.16 -2.22 -1.49
C SER A 112 -13.62 -2.49 -1.11
N ASP A 113 -14.55 -1.78 -1.74
CA ASP A 113 -15.97 -2.10 -1.62
C ASP A 113 -16.33 -3.36 -2.42
N ASN A 114 -17.15 -4.20 -1.82
CA ASN A 114 -17.82 -5.32 -2.48
C ASN A 114 -19.30 -5.26 -2.16
N PRO A 115 -20.15 -4.79 -3.08
CA PRO A 115 -21.60 -4.64 -2.85
C PRO A 115 -22.33 -5.95 -2.53
N ALA A 116 -21.74 -7.10 -2.86
CA ALA A 116 -22.32 -8.41 -2.56
C ALA A 116 -22.11 -8.84 -1.11
N LYS A 117 -21.36 -8.08 -0.31
CA LYS A 117 -21.09 -8.35 1.11
C LYS A 117 -21.53 -7.20 1.99
N PRO A 118 -22.00 -7.46 3.22
CA PRO A 118 -22.15 -6.40 4.23
C PRO A 118 -20.81 -5.72 4.52
N ALA A 119 -20.79 -4.39 4.71
CA ALA A 119 -19.56 -3.64 4.91
C ALA A 119 -18.76 -4.09 6.14
N ASP A 120 -19.44 -4.53 7.19
CA ASP A 120 -18.81 -5.07 8.40
C ASP A 120 -18.17 -6.46 8.22
N LYS A 121 -18.32 -7.07 7.05
CA LYS A 121 -17.71 -8.37 6.67
C LYS A 121 -16.51 -8.24 5.74
N ILE A 122 -16.18 -7.01 5.35
CA ILE A 122 -15.05 -6.69 4.47
C ILE A 122 -14.12 -5.64 5.11
N THR A 123 -13.99 -5.70 6.41
CA THR A 123 -13.12 -4.84 7.24
C THR A 123 -12.46 -5.69 8.32
N TRP A 124 -11.20 -5.43 8.59
CA TRP A 124 -10.45 -6.07 9.69
C TRP A 124 -10.52 -5.23 10.97
N ALA A 125 -10.56 -3.90 10.82
CA ALA A 125 -10.61 -2.95 11.92
C ALA A 125 -11.89 -2.10 11.85
N PRO A 126 -13.07 -2.65 12.22
CA PRO A 126 -14.38 -2.01 12.01
C PRO A 126 -14.58 -0.69 12.77
N LYS A 127 -13.63 -0.29 13.61
CA LYS A 127 -13.64 0.99 14.35
C LYS A 127 -12.64 2.00 13.82
N ALA A 128 -11.79 1.61 12.87
CA ALA A 128 -10.72 2.44 12.31
C ALA A 128 -11.00 2.86 10.87
N ASP A 129 -10.30 3.89 10.41
CA ASP A 129 -10.06 4.12 9.00
C ASP A 129 -8.83 3.30 8.63
N GLU A 130 -9.04 2.15 7.99
CA GLU A 130 -7.99 1.20 7.63
C GLU A 130 -7.57 1.31 6.18
N ARG A 131 -7.93 2.43 5.52
CA ARG A 131 -7.53 2.67 4.14
C ARG A 131 -6.03 2.85 4.04
N ASP A 132 -5.43 2.03 3.20
CA ASP A 132 -4.02 2.12 2.87
C ASP A 132 -3.76 1.67 1.43
N ARG A 133 -2.64 2.09 0.91
CA ARG A 133 -2.09 1.57 -0.32
C ARG A 133 -1.07 0.50 0.06
N ILE A 134 -1.41 -0.75 -0.18
CA ILE A 134 -0.61 -1.93 0.16
C ILE A 134 -0.30 -2.82 -1.04
N ASP A 135 -0.88 -2.50 -2.18
CA ASP A 135 -0.59 -3.12 -3.47
C ASP A 135 0.27 -2.17 -4.30
N TYR A 136 1.34 -2.67 -4.87
CA TYR A 136 2.35 -1.86 -5.53
C TYR A 136 2.80 -2.45 -6.85
N ILE A 137 3.33 -1.55 -7.69
CA ILE A 137 4.21 -1.88 -8.81
C ILE A 137 5.50 -1.11 -8.61
N TRP A 138 6.59 -1.83 -8.36
CA TRP A 138 7.95 -1.31 -8.26
C TRP A 138 8.76 -1.71 -9.48
N TYR A 139 9.67 -0.86 -9.93
CA TYR A 139 10.51 -1.15 -11.09
C TYR A 139 11.87 -0.47 -10.98
N TYR A 140 12.89 -0.99 -11.68
CA TYR A 140 14.14 -0.25 -11.87
C TYR A 140 14.02 0.68 -13.08
N PRO A 141 14.29 2.01 -12.92
CA PRO A 141 14.17 3.01 -13.99
C PRO A 141 15.35 2.96 -14.95
N GLU A 142 15.51 1.85 -15.66
CA GLU A 142 16.62 1.60 -16.57
C GLU A 142 16.20 1.68 -18.04
N LYS A 143 17.19 1.92 -18.92
CA LYS A 143 17.00 1.88 -20.39
C LYS A 143 15.85 2.76 -20.90
N GLY A 144 15.58 3.87 -20.20
CA GLY A 144 14.47 4.76 -20.54
C GLY A 144 13.09 4.26 -20.15
N LEU A 145 13.00 3.20 -19.34
CA LEU A 145 11.75 2.77 -18.71
C LEU A 145 11.26 3.85 -17.76
N LYS A 146 10.01 4.27 -17.94
CA LYS A 146 9.35 5.28 -17.12
C LYS A 146 7.85 5.07 -17.11
N VAL A 147 7.20 5.48 -16.03
CA VAL A 147 5.74 5.48 -15.95
C VAL A 147 5.17 6.53 -16.89
N LYS A 148 4.20 6.15 -17.71
CA LYS A 148 3.47 7.07 -18.59
C LYS A 148 2.07 7.40 -18.11
N ASP A 149 1.47 6.50 -17.36
CA ASP A 149 0.14 6.61 -16.77
C ASP A 149 0.03 5.65 -15.60
N ALA A 150 -0.80 5.98 -14.62
CA ALA A 150 -1.12 5.12 -13.50
C ALA A 150 -2.61 5.22 -13.17
N ALA A 151 -3.21 4.12 -12.74
CA ALA A 151 -4.59 4.06 -12.32
C ALA A 151 -4.80 2.93 -11.31
N ILE A 152 -5.82 3.05 -10.49
CA ILE A 152 -6.28 1.99 -9.60
C ILE A 152 -7.35 1.21 -10.35
N PHE A 153 -7.18 -0.11 -10.44
CA PHE A 153 -8.18 -0.99 -11.04
C PHE A 153 -9.05 -1.60 -9.96
N GLY A 154 -10.29 -1.15 -9.85
CA GLY A 154 -11.23 -1.57 -8.82
C GLY A 154 -12.34 -0.54 -8.59
N PRO A 155 -13.27 -0.83 -7.67
CA PRO A 155 -14.34 0.11 -7.31
C PRO A 155 -13.77 1.38 -6.70
N LYS A 156 -14.39 2.51 -7.00
CA LYS A 156 -13.99 3.78 -6.41
C LYS A 156 -14.29 3.86 -4.90
N ASN A 157 -15.31 3.15 -4.43
CA ASN A 157 -15.68 3.12 -3.02
C ASN A 157 -14.67 2.33 -2.18
N SER A 158 -14.53 2.75 -0.93
CA SER A 158 -13.76 2.07 0.12
C SER A 158 -14.65 1.78 1.33
N ILE A 159 -14.10 1.07 2.31
CA ILE A 159 -14.74 0.82 3.60
C ILE A 159 -13.98 1.60 4.68
N VAL A 160 -14.70 2.42 5.43
CA VAL A 160 -14.18 3.17 6.56
C VAL A 160 -15.10 2.94 7.76
N ARG A 161 -14.57 2.50 8.87
CA ARG A 161 -15.34 2.19 10.11
C ARG A 161 -16.57 1.32 9.83
N ALA A 162 -16.36 0.25 9.07
CA ALA A 162 -17.41 -0.68 8.61
C ALA A 162 -18.54 -0.02 7.80
N GLN A 163 -18.29 1.11 7.18
CA GLN A 163 -19.25 1.82 6.33
C GLN A 163 -18.67 2.05 4.93
N ARG A 164 -19.53 1.99 3.93
CA ARG A 164 -19.16 2.34 2.56
C ARG A 164 -18.95 3.84 2.44
N VAL A 165 -17.81 4.23 1.92
CA VAL A 165 -17.43 5.62 1.70
C VAL A 165 -17.00 5.79 0.24
N GLN A 166 -17.55 6.78 -0.43
CA GLN A 166 -17.09 7.17 -1.75
C GLN A 166 -15.79 7.95 -1.64
N GLU A 167 -14.75 7.51 -2.34
CA GLU A 167 -13.50 8.25 -2.40
C GLU A 167 -13.68 9.58 -3.12
N THR A 168 -13.14 10.64 -2.53
CA THR A 168 -13.17 12.00 -3.06
C THR A 168 -11.81 12.46 -3.58
N SER A 169 -10.81 11.57 -3.54
CA SER A 169 -9.47 11.81 -4.07
C SER A 169 -9.49 12.11 -5.57
N LYS A 170 -8.36 12.58 -6.08
CA LYS A 170 -8.15 12.76 -7.53
C LYS A 170 -7.59 11.52 -8.21
N ASP A 171 -7.49 10.42 -7.48
CA ASP A 171 -7.03 9.14 -8.03
C ASP A 171 -7.83 8.74 -9.28
N LYS A 172 -7.12 8.25 -10.28
CA LYS A 172 -7.73 7.71 -11.47
C LYS A 172 -8.17 6.27 -11.23
N PHE A 173 -9.47 6.03 -11.29
CA PHE A 173 -10.03 4.68 -11.17
C PHE A 173 -10.41 4.12 -12.53
N ILE A 174 -10.17 2.83 -12.73
CA ILE A 174 -10.71 2.01 -13.80
C ILE A 174 -11.68 1.03 -13.13
N GLU A 175 -12.96 1.38 -13.14
CA GLU A 175 -13.98 0.60 -12.43
C GLU A 175 -14.41 -0.63 -13.21
N PRO A 176 -14.57 -1.80 -12.55
CA PRO A 176 -15.00 -3.03 -13.20
C PRO A 176 -16.46 -2.96 -13.64
N LEU A 177 -16.79 -3.68 -14.70
CA LEU A 177 -18.17 -3.89 -15.13
C LEU A 177 -18.75 -5.08 -14.35
N GLY A 178 -19.36 -4.85 -13.21
CA GLY A 178 -20.00 -5.91 -12.43
C GLY A 178 -19.49 -6.04 -11.01
N VAL A 179 -19.62 -7.23 -10.42
CA VAL A 179 -19.22 -7.48 -9.03
C VAL A 179 -17.70 -7.57 -8.93
N TRP A 180 -17.15 -6.85 -7.99
CA TRP A 180 -15.74 -6.91 -7.60
C TRP A 180 -15.60 -7.82 -6.38
N PRO A 181 -15.08 -9.05 -6.52
CA PRO A 181 -15.10 -10.02 -5.43
C PRO A 181 -14.05 -9.83 -4.35
N PRO A 182 -12.81 -9.32 -4.64
CA PRO A 182 -11.79 -9.12 -3.61
C PRO A 182 -12.05 -7.89 -2.75
N ASP A 183 -11.31 -7.81 -1.66
CA ASP A 183 -11.24 -6.68 -0.73
C ASP A 183 -10.07 -5.72 -1.04
N HIS A 184 -9.33 -5.96 -2.11
CA HIS A 184 -8.31 -5.07 -2.70
C HIS A 184 -8.79 -4.49 -4.05
N LYS A 185 -8.17 -3.37 -4.43
CA LYS A 185 -8.32 -2.73 -5.75
C LYS A 185 -7.09 -2.98 -6.59
#